data_18a0fb5df730b25df7e375777776d0d8
#
_entry.id   18a0fb5df730b25df7e375777776d0d8
#
_cell.length_a   1.000
_cell.length_b   1.000
_cell.length_c   1.000
_cell.angle_alpha   90.00
_cell.angle_beta   90.00
_cell.angle_gamma   90.00
#
_symmetry.space_group_name_H-M   'P 1'
#
loop_
_entity.id
_entity.type
_entity.pdbx_description
1 polymer ?
#
loop_
_entity_poly.entity_id
_entity_poly.type
_entity_poly.pdbx_seq_one_letter_code
_entity_poly.pdbx_strand_id
1 'polypeptide(L)'
;MMNHWIESGRRKFLLTAAGGIAGLAVGSSPARVLAQPAGGPPLSISSIGAGREGGALGALFAKAGHRVMFSSRHPDTLKGLVDEVGPLARVGTVAEAVEFGDVVLVVVPYTAMEQIGRDYGNALAKKVLVIDVSNPIARRDGSEIVKWVDDHGGAGLATAKYLGAHTVRAFNAIGSAKLSTDAHRQGELVGVPIAGDDPHAIDIASSLIREIGFDPVVIGGLAMGKYLVPGTPLGGEHTAAEIRQIVTNLH
;
A
#
# COMPACT_ATOMS: atom_id res chain seq x y z
N MET A 1 52.40 -61.00 -16.24
CA MET A 1 51.99 -62.25 -15.54
C MET A 1 50.47 -62.19 -15.47
N MET A 2 49.78 -62.86 -16.41
CA MET A 2 49.21 -64.21 -16.21
C MET A 2 48.26 -64.22 -15.02
N ASN A 3 47.07 -64.62 -15.08
CA ASN A 3 46.21 -65.47 -15.94
C ASN A 3 44.79 -65.39 -15.38
N HIS A 4 43.79 -65.35 -16.22
CA HIS A 4 42.92 -66.52 -16.61
C HIS A 4 42.00 -66.99 -15.49
N TRP A 5 40.77 -67.26 -15.65
CA TRP A 5 39.86 -67.94 -16.58
C TRP A 5 38.48 -68.06 -15.85
N ILE A 6 37.42 -68.14 -16.35
CA ILE A 6 36.50 -68.78 -17.34
C ILE A 6 35.11 -68.86 -16.72
N GLU A 7 34.12 -68.41 -17.42
CA GLU A 7 32.89 -69.07 -17.93
C GLU A 7 32.11 -70.01 -16.98
N SER A 8 30.85 -69.95 -16.88
CA SER A 8 29.74 -70.31 -17.74
C SER A 8 28.52 -70.72 -16.93
N GLY A 9 27.38 -70.57 -17.50
CA GLY A 9 26.33 -71.52 -17.39
C GLY A 9 24.90 -71.07 -17.19
N ARG A 10 24.28 -70.81 -18.28
CA ARG A 10 22.85 -71.06 -18.61
C ARG A 10 22.00 -71.86 -17.62
N ARG A 11 20.79 -71.36 -17.32
CA ARG A 11 19.55 -72.04 -17.81
C ARG A 11 18.30 -71.32 -17.40
N LYS A 12 17.40 -71.17 -18.34
CA LYS A 12 16.02 -70.75 -18.29
C LYS A 12 15.17 -71.49 -17.32
N PHE A 13 14.23 -70.82 -16.65
CA PHE A 13 12.90 -71.43 -16.35
C PHE A 13 11.84 -70.31 -16.45
N LEU A 14 10.92 -70.47 -17.38
CA LEU A 14 9.65 -69.84 -17.49
C LEU A 14 8.70 -70.42 -16.44
N LEU A 15 8.01 -69.53 -15.71
CA LEU A 15 6.71 -69.82 -15.14
C LEU A 15 5.85 -68.61 -15.10
N THR A 16 4.81 -68.66 -15.87
CA THR A 16 3.66 -67.72 -15.90
C THR A 16 2.84 -67.90 -14.64
N ALA A 17 2.55 -66.76 -13.95
CA ALA A 17 1.40 -66.69 -13.05
C ALA A 17 0.77 -65.32 -13.21
N ALA A 18 -0.44 -65.32 -13.76
CA ALA A 18 -1.33 -64.19 -13.80
C ALA A 18 -1.86 -63.89 -12.41
N GLY A 19 -1.66 -62.67 -11.95
CA GLY A 19 -2.24 -62.14 -10.70
C GLY A 19 -2.53 -60.66 -10.89
N GLY A 20 -3.79 -60.30 -11.14
CA GLY A 20 -4.25 -58.95 -11.25
C GLY A 20 -4.09 -58.19 -9.93
N ILE A 21 -3.39 -57.08 -9.93
CA ILE A 21 -3.41 -56.10 -8.85
C ILE A 21 -4.07 -54.87 -9.40
N ALA A 22 -5.27 -54.59 -8.90
CA ALA A 22 -5.95 -53.31 -9.12
C ALA A 22 -5.10 -52.19 -8.52
N GLY A 23 -4.46 -51.42 -9.37
CA GLY A 23 -3.74 -50.23 -8.96
C GLY A 23 -4.73 -49.11 -8.56
N LEU A 24 -4.82 -48.87 -7.26
CA LEU A 24 -5.40 -47.62 -6.74
C LEU A 24 -4.54 -46.45 -7.24
N ALA A 25 -5.01 -45.76 -8.27
CA ALA A 25 -4.48 -44.47 -8.66
C ALA A 25 -4.77 -43.47 -7.54
N VAL A 26 -3.81 -43.25 -6.65
CA VAL A 26 -3.83 -42.12 -5.74
C VAL A 26 -3.65 -40.87 -6.59
N GLY A 27 -4.75 -40.22 -6.93
CA GLY A 27 -4.78 -38.94 -7.56
C GLY A 27 -4.14 -37.91 -6.63
N SER A 28 -2.86 -37.64 -6.83
CA SER A 28 -2.21 -36.44 -6.27
C SER A 28 -2.84 -35.23 -6.89
N SER A 29 -3.85 -34.67 -6.23
CA SER A 29 -4.32 -33.32 -6.53
C SER A 29 -3.10 -32.37 -6.42
N PRO A 30 -2.82 -31.55 -7.44
CA PRO A 30 -1.78 -30.55 -7.29
C PRO A 30 -2.21 -29.67 -6.11
N ALA A 31 -1.42 -29.68 -5.04
CA ALA A 31 -1.55 -28.72 -3.97
C ALA A 31 -1.50 -27.33 -4.64
N ARG A 32 -2.63 -26.63 -4.56
CA ARG A 32 -2.73 -25.25 -5.01
C ARG A 32 -1.76 -24.46 -4.11
N VAL A 33 -0.54 -24.26 -4.60
CA VAL A 33 0.41 -23.33 -4.00
C VAL A 33 -0.29 -21.98 -4.05
N LEU A 34 -0.88 -21.59 -2.93
CA LEU A 34 -1.30 -20.22 -2.72
C LEU A 34 -0.01 -19.42 -2.84
N ALA A 35 0.12 -18.69 -3.94
CA ALA A 35 1.19 -17.72 -4.08
C ALA A 35 1.13 -16.83 -2.82
N GLN A 36 2.17 -16.91 -1.99
CA GLN A 36 2.31 -15.93 -0.91
C GLN A 36 2.35 -14.56 -1.57
N PRO A 37 1.58 -13.59 -1.07
CA PRO A 37 1.70 -12.23 -1.55
C PRO A 37 3.16 -11.81 -1.41
N ALA A 38 3.70 -11.14 -2.42
CA ALA A 38 5.07 -10.63 -2.45
C ALA A 38 5.23 -9.40 -1.53
N GLY A 39 4.64 -9.46 -0.32
CA GLY A 39 4.64 -8.44 0.70
C GLY A 39 5.51 -8.84 1.90
N GLY A 40 6.07 -7.86 2.58
CA GLY A 40 6.74 -8.02 3.86
C GLY A 40 5.80 -8.55 4.96
N PRO A 41 6.27 -8.68 6.21
CA PRO A 41 5.42 -9.06 7.32
C PRO A 41 4.27 -8.07 7.51
N PRO A 42 3.09 -8.53 7.98
CA PRO A 42 1.95 -7.64 8.22
C PRO A 42 2.29 -6.47 9.12
N LEU A 43 2.02 -5.25 8.65
CA LEU A 43 2.23 -4.01 9.40
C LEU A 43 0.97 -3.62 10.17
N SER A 44 1.14 -2.77 11.19
CA SER A 44 0.03 -2.03 11.77
C SER A 44 -0.12 -0.71 11.03
N ILE A 45 -1.25 -0.51 10.38
CA ILE A 45 -1.54 0.70 9.61
C ILE A 45 -2.68 1.44 10.27
N SER A 46 -2.51 2.73 10.51
CA SER A 46 -3.60 3.56 11.03
C SER A 46 -4.00 4.65 10.06
N SER A 47 -5.27 5.05 10.10
CA SER A 47 -5.79 6.17 9.30
C SER A 47 -6.29 7.26 10.23
N ILE A 48 -5.62 8.40 10.23
CA ILE A 48 -6.11 9.63 10.84
C ILE A 48 -7.06 10.27 9.84
N GLY A 49 -8.36 10.10 10.10
CA GLY A 49 -9.44 10.43 9.18
C GLY A 49 -9.90 9.22 8.38
N ALA A 50 -11.04 8.67 8.77
CA ALA A 50 -11.68 7.52 8.12
C ALA A 50 -12.92 7.94 7.31
N GLY A 51 -12.79 9.01 6.56
CA GLY A 51 -13.76 9.41 5.53
C GLY A 51 -13.69 8.48 4.32
N ARG A 52 -14.28 8.91 3.19
CA ARG A 52 -14.30 8.10 1.96
C ARG A 52 -12.92 7.62 1.51
N GLU A 53 -11.92 8.50 1.52
CA GLU A 53 -10.55 8.19 1.07
C GLU A 53 -9.83 7.28 2.07
N GLY A 54 -9.80 7.68 3.36
CA GLY A 54 -9.14 6.90 4.42
C GLY A 54 -9.81 5.56 4.68
N GLY A 55 -11.15 5.49 4.53
CA GLY A 55 -11.91 4.24 4.60
C GLY A 55 -11.53 3.28 3.44
N ALA A 56 -11.49 3.79 2.21
CA ALA A 56 -11.13 2.98 1.03
C ALA A 56 -9.69 2.45 1.12
N LEU A 57 -8.72 3.30 1.45
CA LEU A 57 -7.31 2.88 1.61
C LEU A 57 -7.15 1.86 2.73
N GLY A 58 -7.72 2.13 3.91
CA GLY A 58 -7.64 1.19 5.04
C GLY A 58 -8.30 -0.15 4.73
N ALA A 59 -9.42 -0.18 4.01
CA ALA A 59 -10.06 -1.41 3.57
C ALA A 59 -9.16 -2.21 2.62
N LEU A 60 -8.48 -1.55 1.68
CA LEU A 60 -7.52 -2.20 0.78
C LEU A 60 -6.33 -2.79 1.55
N PHE A 61 -5.77 -2.07 2.51
CA PHE A 61 -4.69 -2.57 3.34
C PHE A 61 -5.12 -3.74 4.23
N ALA A 62 -6.31 -3.70 4.80
CA ALA A 62 -6.86 -4.83 5.55
C ALA A 62 -7.05 -6.06 4.65
N LYS A 63 -7.53 -5.87 3.42
CA LYS A 63 -7.66 -6.94 2.43
C LYS A 63 -6.31 -7.53 2.00
N ALA A 64 -5.25 -6.72 2.00
CA ALA A 64 -3.88 -7.16 1.78
C ALA A 64 -3.27 -7.89 2.99
N GLY A 65 -3.95 -7.95 4.14
CA GLY A 65 -3.54 -8.71 5.33
C GLY A 65 -2.93 -7.86 6.45
N HIS A 66 -2.93 -6.54 6.34
CA HIS A 66 -2.44 -5.64 7.39
C HIS A 66 -3.50 -5.43 8.48
N ARG A 67 -3.04 -5.18 9.70
CA ARG A 67 -3.92 -4.75 10.80
C ARG A 67 -4.20 -3.26 10.63
N VAL A 68 -5.49 -2.87 10.61
CA VAL A 68 -5.88 -1.47 10.36
C VAL A 68 -6.63 -0.88 11.54
N MET A 69 -6.28 0.34 11.93
CA MET A 69 -7.06 1.15 12.85
C MET A 69 -7.57 2.40 12.15
N PHE A 70 -8.89 2.52 12.07
CA PHE A 70 -9.56 3.72 11.59
C PHE A 70 -9.79 4.69 12.74
N SER A 71 -9.51 5.97 12.54
CA SER A 71 -9.79 6.97 13.55
C SER A 71 -10.58 8.16 13.03
N SER A 72 -11.34 8.76 13.93
CA SER A 72 -12.16 9.93 13.70
C SER A 72 -12.31 10.71 15.00
N ARG A 73 -12.73 11.96 14.89
CA ARG A 73 -13.22 12.75 16.05
C ARG A 73 -14.48 12.15 16.66
N HIS A 74 -15.19 11.29 15.92
CA HIS A 74 -16.40 10.58 16.32
C HIS A 74 -16.24 9.08 16.00
N PRO A 75 -15.47 8.32 16.78
CA PRO A 75 -15.14 6.92 16.49
C PRO A 75 -16.39 6.03 16.34
N ASP A 76 -17.43 6.28 17.14
CA ASP A 76 -18.67 5.50 17.12
C ASP A 76 -19.35 5.45 15.73
N THR A 77 -19.13 6.48 14.91
CA THR A 77 -19.68 6.54 13.54
C THR A 77 -19.00 5.59 12.57
N LEU A 78 -17.87 5.01 12.94
CA LEU A 78 -17.06 4.13 12.09
C LEU A 78 -17.35 2.64 12.27
N LYS A 79 -18.30 2.28 13.15
CA LYS A 79 -18.62 0.87 13.42
C LYS A 79 -19.01 0.13 12.13
N GLY A 80 -19.88 0.70 11.30
CA GLY A 80 -20.29 0.09 10.04
C GLY A 80 -19.12 -0.16 9.09
N LEU A 81 -18.15 0.75 9.02
CA LEU A 81 -16.93 0.57 8.23
C LEU A 81 -16.11 -0.63 8.72
N VAL A 82 -15.91 -0.76 10.01
CA VAL A 82 -15.14 -1.86 10.60
C VAL A 82 -15.86 -3.20 10.42
N ASP A 83 -17.18 -3.23 10.60
CA ASP A 83 -17.99 -4.43 10.37
C ASP A 83 -17.90 -4.91 8.91
N GLU A 84 -17.82 -3.97 7.94
CA GLU A 84 -17.64 -4.28 6.51
C GLU A 84 -16.22 -4.77 6.18
N VAL A 85 -15.20 -4.13 6.74
CA VAL A 85 -13.79 -4.46 6.47
C VAL A 85 -13.37 -5.78 7.13
N GLY A 86 -13.92 -6.11 8.29
CA GLY A 86 -13.73 -7.40 8.95
C GLY A 86 -12.65 -7.42 10.05
N PRO A 87 -12.17 -8.61 10.42
CA PRO A 87 -11.48 -8.85 11.71
C PRO A 87 -10.10 -8.17 11.84
N LEU A 88 -9.50 -7.73 10.75
CA LEU A 88 -8.23 -7.00 10.76
C LEU A 88 -8.41 -5.50 11.04
N ALA A 89 -9.66 -5.01 11.02
CA ALA A 89 -10.00 -3.61 11.25
C ALA A 89 -10.48 -3.35 12.68
N ARG A 90 -10.17 -2.18 13.17
CA ARG A 90 -10.68 -1.66 14.45
C ARG A 90 -10.89 -0.15 14.40
N VAL A 91 -11.64 0.37 15.33
CA VAL A 91 -11.85 1.81 15.52
C VAL A 91 -11.05 2.29 16.72
N GLY A 92 -10.60 3.53 16.67
CA GLY A 92 -9.98 4.22 17.79
C GLY A 92 -10.07 5.73 17.67
N THR A 93 -9.64 6.41 18.73
CA THR A 93 -9.35 7.83 18.73
C THR A 93 -8.12 8.13 17.87
N VAL A 94 -7.87 9.40 17.57
CA VAL A 94 -6.64 9.80 16.83
C VAL A 94 -5.39 9.44 17.63
N ALA A 95 -5.41 9.62 18.97
CA ALA A 95 -4.28 9.24 19.83
C ALA A 95 -3.98 7.74 19.77
N GLU A 96 -5.02 6.89 19.90
CA GLU A 96 -4.87 5.44 19.79
C GLU A 96 -4.38 5.01 18.41
N ALA A 97 -4.85 5.66 17.34
CA ALA A 97 -4.41 5.38 15.98
C ALA A 97 -2.92 5.74 15.77
N VAL A 98 -2.48 6.89 16.28
CA VAL A 98 -1.06 7.27 16.25
C VAL A 98 -0.22 6.28 17.04
N GLU A 99 -0.66 5.81 18.20
CA GLU A 99 0.07 4.80 18.97
C GLU A 99 0.14 3.45 18.24
N PHE A 100 -0.99 3.02 17.69
CA PHE A 100 -1.15 1.71 17.05
C PHE A 100 -0.32 1.53 15.77
N GLY A 101 -0.30 2.56 14.89
CA GLY A 101 0.28 2.42 13.54
C GLY A 101 1.80 2.44 13.54
N ASP A 102 2.44 1.47 12.88
CA ASP A 102 3.81 1.60 12.40
C ASP A 102 3.84 2.54 11.20
N VAL A 103 2.81 2.42 10.35
CA VAL A 103 2.51 3.31 9.22
C VAL A 103 1.25 4.11 9.54
N VAL A 104 1.29 5.42 9.30
CA VAL A 104 0.16 6.31 9.55
C VAL A 104 -0.27 7.01 8.27
N LEU A 105 -1.53 6.80 7.87
CA LEU A 105 -2.18 7.56 6.81
C LEU A 105 -2.78 8.84 7.41
N VAL A 106 -2.44 9.99 6.86
CA VAL A 106 -3.06 11.27 7.24
C VAL A 106 -4.03 11.70 6.14
N VAL A 107 -5.32 11.56 6.41
CA VAL A 107 -6.42 11.71 5.43
C VAL A 107 -7.48 12.66 5.97
N VAL A 108 -7.08 13.90 6.18
CA VAL A 108 -7.91 14.93 6.84
C VAL A 108 -8.11 16.15 5.95
N PRO A 109 -9.13 16.98 6.20
CA PRO A 109 -9.16 18.35 5.69
C PRO A 109 -7.87 19.09 6.08
N TYR A 110 -7.32 19.89 5.16
CA TYR A 110 -6.02 20.53 5.39
C TYR A 110 -6.05 21.50 6.59
N THR A 111 -7.23 22.06 6.91
CA THR A 111 -7.49 22.86 8.12
C THR A 111 -7.14 22.14 9.43
N ALA A 112 -7.12 20.80 9.46
CA ALA A 112 -6.77 20.02 10.64
C ALA A 112 -5.26 19.75 10.77
N MET A 113 -4.47 20.01 9.73
CA MET A 113 -3.06 19.59 9.64
C MET A 113 -2.20 20.19 10.75
N GLU A 114 -2.37 21.50 11.00
CA GLU A 114 -1.62 22.18 12.05
C GLU A 114 -1.91 21.61 13.44
N GLN A 115 -3.19 21.30 13.75
CA GLN A 115 -3.56 20.71 15.03
C GLN A 115 -2.97 19.31 15.18
N ILE A 116 -2.99 18.48 14.12
CA ILE A 116 -2.37 17.16 14.13
C ILE A 116 -0.86 17.28 14.37
N GLY A 117 -0.21 18.22 13.72
CA GLY A 117 1.22 18.49 13.93
C GLY A 117 1.55 18.90 15.37
N ARG A 118 0.74 19.78 15.97
CA ARG A 118 0.91 20.19 17.37
C ARG A 118 0.73 19.03 18.34
N ASP A 119 -0.33 18.24 18.16
CA ASP A 119 -0.71 17.22 19.12
C ASP A 119 0.12 15.93 18.96
N TYR A 120 0.48 15.58 17.74
CA TYR A 120 1.05 14.27 17.41
C TYR A 120 2.36 14.30 16.63
N GLY A 121 2.85 15.47 16.20
CA GLY A 121 4.04 15.59 15.34
C GLY A 121 5.26 14.84 15.87
N ASN A 122 5.53 14.94 17.18
CA ASN A 122 6.64 14.20 17.82
C ASN A 122 6.47 12.67 17.77
N ALA A 123 5.24 12.17 17.80
CA ALA A 123 4.95 10.75 17.68
C ALA A 123 5.00 10.29 16.22
N LEU A 124 4.48 11.10 15.31
CA LEU A 124 4.50 10.84 13.86
C LEU A 124 5.94 10.82 13.32
N ALA A 125 6.80 11.70 13.79
CA ALA A 125 8.22 11.72 13.40
C ALA A 125 9.00 10.45 13.78
N LYS A 126 8.45 9.58 14.63
CA LYS A 126 9.05 8.30 15.03
C LYS A 126 8.48 7.10 14.27
N LYS A 127 7.50 7.32 13.38
CA LYS A 127 6.90 6.25 12.58
C LYS A 127 7.82 5.85 11.44
N VAL A 128 7.71 4.62 11.00
CA VAL A 128 8.51 4.14 9.86
C VAL A 128 8.08 4.80 8.55
N LEU A 129 6.81 5.23 8.49
CA LEU A 129 6.22 5.92 7.34
C LEU A 129 4.98 6.71 7.77
N VAL A 130 4.88 7.95 7.29
CA VAL A 130 3.64 8.74 7.31
C VAL A 130 3.24 9.03 5.87
N ILE A 131 2.08 8.55 5.44
CA ILE A 131 1.53 8.85 4.10
C ILE A 131 0.55 10.02 4.22
N ASP A 132 0.91 11.16 3.66
CA ASP A 132 0.01 12.30 3.53
C ASP A 132 -0.84 12.18 2.26
N VAL A 133 -2.13 11.97 2.46
CA VAL A 133 -3.16 11.89 1.42
C VAL A 133 -3.96 13.20 1.34
N SER A 134 -3.68 14.15 2.22
CA SER A 134 -4.44 15.40 2.34
C SER A 134 -4.13 16.38 1.19
N ASN A 135 -5.13 17.11 0.75
CA ASN A 135 -4.98 18.17 -0.25
C ASN A 135 -5.53 19.49 0.29
N PRO A 136 -4.83 20.63 0.09
CA PRO A 136 -5.39 21.95 0.34
C PRO A 136 -6.41 22.30 -0.76
N ILE A 137 -7.67 22.43 -0.41
CA ILE A 137 -8.75 22.71 -1.36
C ILE A 137 -9.46 24.01 -0.96
N ALA A 138 -9.33 25.07 -1.74
CA ALA A 138 -9.81 26.40 -1.40
C ALA A 138 -11.30 26.41 -1.01
N ARG A 139 -12.16 25.68 -1.70
CA ARG A 139 -13.60 25.59 -1.39
C ARG A 139 -13.89 24.97 0.00
N ARG A 140 -13.00 24.10 0.51
CA ARG A 140 -13.17 23.42 1.78
C ARG A 140 -12.36 24.06 2.90
N ASP A 141 -11.12 24.43 2.60
CA ASP A 141 -10.12 24.81 3.60
C ASP A 141 -9.90 26.34 3.65
N GLY A 142 -10.41 27.07 2.65
CA GLY A 142 -10.21 28.52 2.50
C GLY A 142 -9.00 28.84 1.60
N SER A 143 -9.08 30.00 0.90
CA SER A 143 -8.01 30.45 0.02
C SER A 143 -6.71 30.82 0.76
N GLU A 144 -6.83 31.26 2.01
CA GLU A 144 -5.67 31.63 2.84
C GLU A 144 -4.79 30.41 3.16
N ILE A 145 -5.39 29.25 3.42
CA ILE A 145 -4.63 28.01 3.63
C ILE A 145 -3.93 27.58 2.34
N VAL A 146 -4.61 27.65 1.20
CA VAL A 146 -3.98 27.33 -0.09
C VAL A 146 -2.79 28.25 -0.34
N LYS A 147 -2.98 29.57 -0.16
CA LYS A 147 -1.89 30.53 -0.29
C LYS A 147 -0.74 30.24 0.68
N TRP A 148 -1.04 29.92 1.94
CA TRP A 148 -0.02 29.57 2.91
C TRP A 148 0.78 28.34 2.45
N VAL A 149 0.12 27.30 1.92
CA VAL A 149 0.77 26.11 1.38
C VAL A 149 1.67 26.46 0.21
N ASP A 150 1.21 27.31 -0.72
CA ASP A 150 1.98 27.73 -1.88
C ASP A 150 3.22 28.56 -1.45
N ASP A 151 3.05 29.49 -0.51
CA ASP A 151 4.14 30.30 0.06
C ASP A 151 5.20 29.43 0.80
N HIS A 152 4.84 28.19 1.18
CA HIS A 152 5.72 27.23 1.85
C HIS A 152 6.26 26.12 0.92
N GLY A 153 6.22 26.36 -0.38
CA GLY A 153 6.80 25.45 -1.39
C GLY A 153 5.88 24.31 -1.83
N GLY A 154 4.58 24.48 -1.59
CA GLY A 154 3.55 23.50 -1.99
C GLY A 154 3.25 22.45 -0.93
N ALA A 155 2.23 21.64 -1.21
CA ALA A 155 1.63 20.74 -0.23
C ALA A 155 2.63 19.74 0.40
N GLY A 156 3.61 19.25 -0.35
CA GLY A 156 4.62 18.32 0.20
C GLY A 156 5.48 18.92 1.29
N LEU A 157 6.14 20.05 0.99
CA LEU A 157 7.01 20.74 1.94
C LEU A 157 6.23 21.34 3.10
N ALA A 158 5.05 21.93 2.83
CA ALA A 158 4.20 22.50 3.85
C ALA A 158 3.71 21.43 4.85
N THR A 159 3.29 20.24 4.37
CA THR A 159 2.81 19.15 5.22
C THR A 159 3.93 18.55 6.08
N ALA A 160 5.13 18.38 5.52
CA ALA A 160 6.26 17.81 6.24
C ALA A 160 6.67 18.61 7.50
N LYS A 161 6.38 19.91 7.54
CA LYS A 161 6.58 20.74 8.75
C LYS A 161 5.76 20.27 9.94
N TYR A 162 4.63 19.60 9.68
CA TYR A 162 3.72 19.10 10.71
C TYR A 162 3.93 17.62 11.00
N LEU A 163 4.27 16.82 9.99
CA LEU A 163 4.25 15.36 10.06
C LEU A 163 5.64 14.72 10.25
N GLY A 164 6.72 15.47 10.02
CA GLY A 164 8.10 15.01 10.23
C GLY A 164 8.78 14.43 8.97
N ALA A 165 9.99 13.89 9.17
CA ALA A 165 10.93 13.55 8.11
C ALA A 165 10.55 12.30 7.27
N HIS A 166 9.81 11.35 7.83
CA HIS A 166 9.40 10.13 7.13
C HIS A 166 8.07 10.29 6.38
N THR A 167 7.75 11.54 6.01
CA THR A 167 6.53 11.86 5.26
C THR A 167 6.72 11.56 3.79
N VAL A 168 5.75 10.84 3.23
CA VAL A 168 5.59 10.58 1.80
C VAL A 168 4.22 11.08 1.37
N ARG A 169 4.14 11.79 0.25
CA ARG A 169 2.85 12.09 -0.38
C ARG A 169 2.53 11.03 -1.42
N ALA A 170 1.36 10.41 -1.30
CA ALA A 170 0.85 9.44 -2.24
C ALA A 170 -0.69 9.37 -2.17
N PHE A 171 -1.33 8.88 -3.23
CA PHE A 171 -2.80 8.78 -3.37
C PHE A 171 -3.56 10.12 -3.46
N ASN A 172 -2.90 11.25 -3.41
CA ASN A 172 -3.50 12.59 -3.45
C ASN A 172 -4.25 12.88 -4.77
N ALA A 173 -3.89 12.19 -5.84
CA ALA A 173 -4.39 12.39 -7.18
C ALA A 173 -5.57 11.48 -7.55
N ILE A 174 -5.80 10.39 -6.80
CA ILE A 174 -6.80 9.36 -7.11
C ILE A 174 -8.00 9.55 -6.17
N GLY A 175 -9.21 9.57 -6.72
CA GLY A 175 -10.41 9.68 -5.89
C GLY A 175 -10.83 8.34 -5.24
N SER A 176 -11.45 8.41 -4.06
CA SER A 176 -11.81 7.24 -3.24
C SER A 176 -12.61 6.15 -3.98
N ALA A 177 -13.52 6.54 -4.86
CA ALA A 177 -14.29 5.57 -5.66
C ALA A 177 -13.36 4.75 -6.57
N LYS A 178 -12.34 5.40 -7.14
CA LYS A 178 -11.37 4.75 -8.02
C LYS A 178 -10.38 3.88 -7.26
N LEU A 179 -9.99 4.25 -6.06
CA LEU A 179 -9.20 3.37 -5.19
C LEU A 179 -9.90 2.02 -5.00
N SER A 180 -11.21 2.03 -4.77
CA SER A 180 -11.97 0.78 -4.54
C SER A 180 -12.17 -0.05 -5.81
N THR A 181 -12.36 0.59 -6.99
CA THR A 181 -12.68 -0.10 -8.24
C THR A 181 -11.46 -0.53 -9.04
N ASP A 182 -10.37 0.23 -8.95
CA ASP A 182 -9.23 0.07 -9.84
C ASP A 182 -8.04 -0.65 -9.17
N ALA A 183 -8.17 -0.97 -7.87
CA ALA A 183 -7.24 -1.86 -7.18
C ALA A 183 -7.19 -3.23 -7.87
N HIS A 184 -6.00 -3.69 -8.24
CA HIS A 184 -5.79 -4.97 -8.95
C HIS A 184 -6.58 -5.08 -10.28
N ARG A 185 -6.87 -3.97 -10.95
CA ARG A 185 -7.58 -4.01 -12.25
C ARG A 185 -6.81 -4.85 -13.26
N GLN A 186 -7.55 -5.44 -14.22
CA GLN A 186 -6.93 -6.18 -15.32
C GLN A 186 -6.21 -5.23 -16.29
N GLY A 187 -5.12 -5.69 -16.87
CA GLY A 187 -4.30 -4.90 -17.80
C GLY A 187 -3.34 -3.96 -17.08
N GLU A 188 -3.19 -2.75 -17.61
CA GLU A 188 -2.25 -1.76 -17.07
C GLU A 188 -2.80 -1.17 -15.76
N LEU A 189 -1.99 -1.25 -14.69
CA LEU A 189 -2.37 -0.75 -13.37
C LEU A 189 -2.42 0.79 -13.36
N VAL A 190 -3.23 1.34 -12.46
CA VAL A 190 -3.18 2.78 -12.16
C VAL A 190 -1.87 3.09 -11.48
N GLY A 191 -1.18 4.10 -11.97
CA GLY A 191 0.03 4.63 -11.38
C GLY A 191 -0.27 5.50 -10.16
N VAL A 192 0.50 5.34 -9.11
CA VAL A 192 0.45 6.21 -7.92
C VAL A 192 1.75 7.01 -7.85
N PRO A 193 1.72 8.32 -8.15
CA PRO A 193 2.90 9.15 -8.00
C PRO A 193 3.25 9.32 -6.52
N ILE A 194 4.55 9.22 -6.21
CA ILE A 194 5.12 9.31 -4.86
C ILE A 194 6.11 10.47 -4.80
N ALA A 195 5.95 11.36 -3.84
CA ALA A 195 6.93 12.38 -3.49
C ALA A 195 7.39 12.20 -2.04
N GLY A 196 8.70 12.12 -1.81
CA GLY A 196 9.28 11.92 -0.49
C GLY A 196 10.78 12.15 -0.48
N ASP A 197 11.37 12.42 0.67
CA ASP A 197 12.80 12.69 0.81
C ASP A 197 13.56 11.54 1.52
N ASP A 198 12.85 10.67 2.26
CA ASP A 198 13.43 9.52 2.92
C ASP A 198 13.32 8.27 2.03
N PRO A 199 14.45 7.71 1.54
CA PRO A 199 14.43 6.53 0.68
C PRO A 199 13.78 5.32 1.33
N HIS A 200 13.96 5.12 2.65
CA HIS A 200 13.36 3.98 3.35
C HIS A 200 11.83 4.10 3.43
N ALA A 201 11.33 5.29 3.75
CA ALA A 201 9.89 5.56 3.73
C ALA A 201 9.28 5.39 2.32
N ILE A 202 9.99 5.82 1.27
CA ILE A 202 9.60 5.64 -0.13
C ILE A 202 9.53 4.15 -0.50
N ASP A 203 10.49 3.34 -0.08
CA ASP A 203 10.52 1.90 -0.36
C ASP A 203 9.34 1.19 0.30
N ILE A 204 9.04 1.50 1.57
CA ILE A 204 7.87 0.96 2.29
C ILE A 204 6.58 1.40 1.60
N ALA A 205 6.43 2.68 1.27
CA ALA A 205 5.26 3.19 0.57
C ALA A 205 5.07 2.50 -0.78
N SER A 206 6.15 2.32 -1.54
CA SER A 206 6.12 1.63 -2.83
C SER A 206 5.70 0.17 -2.72
N SER A 207 6.15 -0.54 -1.68
CA SER A 207 5.71 -1.91 -1.40
C SER A 207 4.22 -1.96 -1.10
N LEU A 208 3.76 -1.15 -0.18
CA LEU A 208 2.35 -1.06 0.22
C LEU A 208 1.42 -0.71 -0.95
N ILE A 209 1.85 0.19 -1.84
CA ILE A 209 1.09 0.57 -3.04
C ILE A 209 0.94 -0.62 -3.98
N ARG A 210 2.00 -1.42 -4.18
CA ARG A 210 1.93 -2.65 -5.00
C ARG A 210 1.02 -3.71 -4.38
N GLU A 211 1.09 -3.89 -3.07
CA GLU A 211 0.30 -4.87 -2.34
C GLU A 211 -1.21 -4.63 -2.49
N ILE A 212 -1.63 -3.37 -2.60
CA ILE A 212 -3.03 -3.01 -2.84
C ILE A 212 -3.38 -2.83 -4.32
N GLY A 213 -2.50 -3.26 -5.24
CA GLY A 213 -2.81 -3.39 -6.67
C GLY A 213 -2.65 -2.15 -7.51
N PHE A 214 -1.72 -1.26 -7.15
CA PHE A 214 -1.34 -0.07 -7.92
C PHE A 214 0.13 -0.10 -8.31
N ASP A 215 0.55 0.74 -9.26
CA ASP A 215 1.94 0.87 -9.70
C ASP A 215 2.59 2.14 -9.13
N PRO A 216 3.51 2.05 -8.15
CA PRO A 216 4.16 3.22 -7.56
C PRO A 216 5.16 3.86 -8.52
N VAL A 217 5.13 5.18 -8.63
CA VAL A 217 6.08 5.97 -9.42
C VAL A 217 6.69 7.07 -8.55
N VAL A 218 7.94 6.92 -8.18
CA VAL A 218 8.68 7.96 -7.46
C VAL A 218 8.96 9.12 -8.41
N ILE A 219 8.42 10.29 -8.09
CA ILE A 219 8.52 11.50 -8.93
C ILE A 219 9.57 12.49 -8.43
N GLY A 220 10.15 12.24 -7.26
CA GLY A 220 11.19 13.05 -6.63
C GLY A 220 10.92 13.36 -5.17
N GLY A 221 11.61 14.35 -4.63
CA GLY A 221 11.47 14.77 -3.24
C GLY A 221 10.13 15.43 -2.93
N LEU A 222 9.90 15.75 -1.66
CA LEU A 222 8.65 16.37 -1.18
C LEU A 222 8.29 17.67 -1.89
N ALA A 223 9.27 18.42 -2.43
CA ALA A 223 9.03 19.58 -3.26
C ALA A 223 8.16 19.28 -4.52
N MET A 224 8.22 18.04 -5.03
CA MET A 224 7.37 17.59 -6.13
C MET A 224 5.90 17.36 -5.70
N GLY A 225 5.64 17.30 -4.42
CA GLY A 225 4.30 17.14 -3.87
C GLY A 225 3.31 18.22 -4.25
N LYS A 226 3.77 19.39 -4.70
CA LYS A 226 2.93 20.47 -5.26
C LYS A 226 2.18 20.05 -6.53
N TYR A 227 2.69 19.07 -7.27
CA TYR A 227 2.09 18.55 -8.49
C TYR A 227 1.09 17.40 -8.23
N LEU A 228 0.93 16.96 -6.97
CA LEU A 228 0.00 15.91 -6.54
C LEU A 228 -1.33 16.48 -6.01
N VAL A 229 -1.65 17.71 -6.36
CA VAL A 229 -2.91 18.37 -5.95
C VAL A 229 -3.92 18.30 -7.11
N PRO A 230 -5.21 18.15 -6.85
CA PRO A 230 -6.22 18.19 -7.90
C PRO A 230 -6.10 19.45 -8.77
N GLY A 231 -6.17 19.26 -10.10
CA GLY A 231 -6.01 20.35 -11.07
C GLY A 231 -4.58 20.61 -11.55
N THR A 232 -3.60 19.89 -11.04
CA THR A 232 -2.23 19.88 -11.56
C THR A 232 -2.04 18.78 -12.61
N PRO A 233 -0.94 18.78 -13.38
CA PRO A 233 -0.70 17.77 -14.42
C PRO A 233 -0.70 16.31 -13.93
N LEU A 234 -0.36 16.05 -12.66
CA LEU A 234 -0.41 14.73 -12.05
C LEU A 234 -1.71 14.47 -11.29
N GLY A 235 -2.67 15.40 -11.34
CA GLY A 235 -4.00 15.20 -10.77
C GLY A 235 -4.85 14.32 -11.69
N GLY A 236 -5.51 13.30 -11.11
CA GLY A 236 -6.29 12.33 -11.86
C GLY A 236 -5.60 10.98 -12.03
N GLU A 237 -6.24 10.10 -12.80
CA GLU A 237 -5.72 8.76 -13.05
C GLU A 237 -4.77 8.76 -14.24
N HIS A 238 -3.60 8.19 -14.03
CA HIS A 238 -2.57 7.98 -15.04
C HIS A 238 -1.99 6.58 -14.89
N THR A 239 -1.44 6.04 -15.94
CA THR A 239 -0.57 4.88 -15.88
C THR A 239 0.82 5.30 -15.40
N ALA A 240 1.63 4.35 -14.97
CA ALA A 240 3.00 4.65 -14.58
C ALA A 240 3.84 5.25 -15.72
N ALA A 241 3.59 4.84 -16.95
CA ALA A 241 4.25 5.37 -18.13
C ALA A 241 3.89 6.85 -18.37
N GLU A 242 2.60 7.18 -18.28
CA GLU A 242 2.12 8.56 -18.42
C GLU A 242 2.67 9.46 -17.31
N ILE A 243 2.69 8.99 -16.04
CA ILE A 243 3.29 9.76 -14.93
C ILE A 243 4.75 10.09 -15.23
N ARG A 244 5.57 9.11 -15.67
CA ARG A 244 6.97 9.37 -16.00
C ARG A 244 7.11 10.40 -17.12
N GLN A 245 6.25 10.33 -18.16
CA GLN A 245 6.25 11.30 -19.24
C GLN A 245 5.84 12.71 -18.77
N ILE A 246 4.82 12.80 -17.92
CA ILE A 246 4.40 14.09 -17.33
C ILE A 246 5.55 14.69 -16.54
N VAL A 247 6.20 13.92 -15.67
CA VAL A 247 7.29 14.37 -14.80
C VAL A 247 8.45 14.96 -15.60
N THR A 248 8.79 14.40 -16.76
CA THR A 248 9.85 14.93 -17.61
C THR A 248 9.55 16.35 -18.15
N ASN A 249 8.28 16.77 -18.12
CA ASN A 249 7.82 18.06 -18.63
C ASN A 249 7.48 19.07 -17.50
N LEU A 250 7.73 18.70 -16.23
CA LEU A 250 7.43 19.56 -15.05
C LEU A 250 8.61 20.51 -14.68
N HIS A 251 9.31 21.03 -15.64
CA HIS A 251 10.46 21.96 -15.44
C HIS A 251 10.06 23.41 -15.48
#